data_650614a77f123466b3d706d38d278c17
#
_entry.id   650614a77f123466b3d706d38d278c17
#
_cell.length_a   1.000
_cell.length_b   1.000
_cell.length_c   1.000
_cell.angle_alpha   90.00
_cell.angle_beta   90.00
_cell.angle_gamma   90.00
#
_symmetry.space_group_name_H-M   'P 1'
#
loop_
_entity.id
_entity.type
_entity.pdbx_description
1 polymer ?
#
loop_
_entity_poly.entity_id
_entity_poly.type
_entity_poly.pdbx_seq_one_letter_code
_entity_poly.pdbx_strand_id
1 'polypeptide(L)'
;MKIDLDHLMTMTGGDADLADEVLDIFRTQADTWGKMLDPDVRQAEWADAAHALKGAALSIGAKDFGEACALVETRGRSDREISRVEAATLLSSLKDGLAQAIEACAHASYELSKPGLRRSNDSNS
;
A
#
# COMPACT_ATOMS: atom_id res chain seq x y z
N MET A 1 3.27 4.61 -9.86
CA MET A 1 2.25 4.73 -8.79
C MET A 1 2.67 5.85 -7.85
N LYS A 2 1.74 6.66 -7.44
CA LYS A 2 2.05 7.83 -6.60
C LYS A 2 1.44 7.69 -5.22
N ILE A 3 2.13 8.25 -4.24
CA ILE A 3 1.60 8.45 -2.90
C ILE A 3 1.22 9.92 -2.82
N ASP A 4 0.02 10.21 -2.30
CA ASP A 4 -0.42 11.58 -2.06
C ASP A 4 0.25 12.09 -0.78
N LEU A 5 1.40 12.74 -0.96
CA LEU A 5 2.21 13.23 0.15
C LEU A 5 1.48 14.31 0.93
N ASP A 6 0.73 15.17 0.25
CA ASP A 6 -0.06 16.22 0.90
C ASP A 6 -1.13 15.61 1.80
N HIS A 7 -1.82 14.56 1.34
CA HIS A 7 -2.80 13.83 2.13
C HIS A 7 -2.15 13.21 3.36
N LEU A 8 -1.00 12.56 3.17
CA LEU A 8 -0.24 11.93 4.26
C LEU A 8 0.18 12.97 5.30
N MET A 9 0.69 14.12 4.86
CA MET A 9 1.08 15.19 5.77
C MET A 9 -0.12 15.77 6.51
N THR A 10 -1.26 15.91 5.83
CA THR A 10 -2.49 16.38 6.48
C THR A 10 -2.93 15.41 7.57
N MET A 11 -2.93 14.11 7.28
CA MET A 11 -3.33 13.07 8.24
C MET A 11 -2.41 12.99 9.45
N THR A 12 -1.15 13.34 9.28
CA THR A 12 -0.14 13.28 10.35
C THR A 12 0.11 14.64 11.00
N GLY A 13 -0.77 15.62 10.76
CA GLY A 13 -0.70 16.94 11.37
C GLY A 13 0.53 17.74 10.95
N GLY A 14 1.07 17.48 9.77
CA GLY A 14 2.27 18.16 9.27
C GLY A 14 3.56 17.63 9.86
N ASP A 15 3.52 16.51 10.59
CA ASP A 15 4.69 15.93 11.24
C ASP A 15 5.38 14.97 10.26
N ALA A 16 6.54 15.38 9.74
CA ALA A 16 7.28 14.59 8.76
C ALA A 16 7.81 13.27 9.34
N ASP A 17 8.19 13.25 10.61
CA ASP A 17 8.67 12.04 11.26
C ASP A 17 7.54 11.02 11.43
N LEU A 18 6.35 11.48 11.82
CA LEU A 18 5.19 10.62 11.92
C LEU A 18 4.77 10.11 10.54
N ALA A 19 4.82 10.95 9.52
CA ALA A 19 4.53 10.53 8.15
C ALA A 19 5.49 9.43 7.70
N ASP A 20 6.77 9.56 8.02
CA ASP A 20 7.78 8.55 7.68
C ASP A 20 7.52 7.23 8.42
N GLU A 21 7.08 7.28 9.67
CA GLU A 21 6.70 6.09 10.44
C GLU A 21 5.52 5.37 9.78
N VAL A 22 4.54 6.12 9.30
CA VAL A 22 3.38 5.54 8.60
C VAL A 22 3.82 4.82 7.32
N LEU A 23 4.79 5.38 6.60
CA LEU A 23 5.36 4.73 5.41
C LEU A 23 6.08 3.43 5.77
N ASP A 24 6.80 3.40 6.89
CA ASP A 24 7.47 2.19 7.37
C ASP A 24 6.48 1.11 7.77
N ILE A 25 5.38 1.49 8.39
CA ILE A 25 4.31 0.55 8.74
C ILE A 25 3.75 -0.08 7.46
N PHE A 26 3.55 0.72 6.41
CA PHE A 26 3.10 0.18 5.12
C PHE A 26 4.09 -0.85 4.58
N ARG A 27 5.39 -0.56 4.62
CA ARG A 27 6.41 -1.50 4.12
C ARG A 27 6.38 -2.82 4.88
N THR A 28 6.18 -2.77 6.20
CA THR A 28 6.06 -3.97 7.04
C THR A 28 4.82 -4.77 6.68
N GLN A 29 3.68 -4.09 6.50
CA GLN A 29 2.43 -4.73 6.08
C GLN A 29 2.59 -5.36 4.69
N ALA A 30 3.26 -4.66 3.78
CA ALA A 30 3.51 -5.14 2.43
C ALA A 30 4.32 -6.44 2.44
N ASP A 31 5.33 -6.52 3.29
CA ASP A 31 6.14 -7.73 3.42
C ASP A 31 5.32 -8.90 3.97
N THR A 32 4.52 -8.65 5.00
CA THR A 32 3.70 -9.67 5.64
C THR A 32 2.62 -10.21 4.71
N TRP A 33 1.80 -9.31 4.15
CA TRP A 33 0.62 -9.71 3.34
C TRP A 33 0.99 -10.04 1.90
N GLY A 34 2.08 -9.49 1.38
CA GLY A 34 2.54 -9.79 0.03
C GLY A 34 2.83 -11.26 -0.19
N LYS A 35 3.27 -11.96 0.84
CA LYS A 35 3.55 -13.40 0.78
C LYS A 35 2.29 -14.23 0.55
N MET A 36 1.13 -13.70 0.92
CA MET A 36 -0.16 -14.37 0.76
C MET A 36 -0.78 -14.16 -0.63
N LEU A 37 -0.17 -13.31 -1.45
CA LEU A 37 -0.61 -13.09 -2.84
C LEU A 37 -0.06 -14.17 -3.74
N ASP A 38 -0.50 -15.39 -3.50
CA ASP A 38 0.01 -16.60 -4.13
C ASP A 38 -1.17 -17.43 -4.61
N PRO A 39 -1.21 -17.83 -5.90
CA PRO A 39 -2.33 -18.61 -6.43
C PRO A 39 -2.44 -20.00 -5.80
N ASP A 40 -1.41 -20.47 -5.12
CA ASP A 40 -1.44 -21.76 -4.42
C ASP A 40 -2.03 -21.66 -3.01
N VAL A 41 -2.24 -20.44 -2.52
CA VAL A 41 -2.92 -20.17 -1.26
C VAL A 41 -4.43 -20.18 -1.51
N ARG A 42 -5.23 -20.53 -0.49
CA ARG A 42 -6.67 -20.56 -0.64
C ARG A 42 -7.21 -19.18 -1.02
N GLN A 43 -8.25 -19.19 -1.86
CA GLN A 43 -8.85 -17.95 -2.38
C GLN A 43 -9.25 -16.98 -1.28
N ALA A 44 -9.85 -17.48 -0.19
CA ALA A 44 -10.24 -16.62 0.94
C ALA A 44 -9.03 -15.95 1.58
N GLU A 45 -7.89 -16.64 1.64
CA GLU A 45 -6.68 -16.11 2.27
C GLU A 45 -6.03 -15.00 1.45
N TRP A 46 -5.91 -15.16 0.12
CA TRP A 46 -5.36 -14.05 -0.66
C TRP A 46 -6.37 -12.89 -0.79
N ALA A 47 -7.67 -13.16 -0.68
CA ALA A 47 -8.66 -12.08 -0.60
C ALA A 47 -8.50 -11.28 0.70
N ASP A 48 -8.23 -11.95 1.83
CA ASP A 48 -7.94 -11.30 3.11
C ASP A 48 -6.69 -10.44 3.02
N ALA A 49 -5.65 -10.95 2.35
CA ALA A 49 -4.41 -10.21 2.15
C ALA A 49 -4.67 -8.94 1.32
N ALA A 50 -5.45 -9.04 0.26
CA ALA A 50 -5.82 -7.88 -0.56
C ALA A 50 -6.59 -6.84 0.26
N HIS A 51 -7.49 -7.29 1.15
CA HIS A 51 -8.23 -6.40 2.05
C HIS A 51 -7.29 -5.64 2.98
N ALA A 52 -6.35 -6.35 3.61
CA ALA A 52 -5.38 -5.75 4.51
C ALA A 52 -4.50 -4.72 3.78
N LEU A 53 -4.03 -5.07 2.59
CA LEU A 53 -3.20 -4.17 1.78
C LEU A 53 -3.99 -2.95 1.31
N LYS A 54 -5.29 -3.10 1.05
CA LYS A 54 -6.16 -1.97 0.70
C LYS A 54 -6.18 -0.95 1.83
N GLY A 55 -6.41 -1.40 3.07
CA GLY A 55 -6.41 -0.52 4.23
C GLY A 55 -5.08 0.18 4.42
N ALA A 56 -3.98 -0.56 4.28
CA ALA A 56 -2.64 0.01 4.39
C ALA A 56 -2.37 1.06 3.30
N ALA A 57 -2.80 0.78 2.07
CA ALA A 57 -2.64 1.70 0.94
C ALA A 57 -3.38 3.02 1.17
N LEU A 58 -4.59 2.94 1.70
CA LEU A 58 -5.40 4.14 1.98
C LEU A 58 -4.74 5.01 3.04
N SER A 59 -4.10 4.41 4.03
CA SER A 59 -3.45 5.17 5.10
C SER A 59 -2.23 5.95 4.63
N ILE A 60 -1.60 5.58 3.53
CA ILE A 60 -0.46 6.32 2.97
C ILE A 60 -0.83 7.14 1.73
N GLY A 61 -2.09 7.19 1.37
CA GLY A 61 -2.53 7.93 0.20
C GLY A 61 -2.17 7.26 -1.14
N ALA A 62 -1.94 5.95 -1.14
CA ALA A 62 -1.68 5.18 -2.37
C ALA A 62 -3.00 4.72 -2.97
N LYS A 63 -3.79 5.66 -3.46
CA LYS A 63 -5.16 5.44 -3.90
C LYS A 63 -5.27 4.42 -5.03
N ASP A 64 -4.42 4.53 -6.03
CA ASP A 64 -4.47 3.63 -7.20
C ASP A 64 -4.19 2.18 -6.78
N PHE A 65 -3.21 1.99 -5.90
CA PHE A 65 -2.92 0.65 -5.39
C PHE A 65 -4.06 0.14 -4.53
N GLY A 66 -4.69 1.01 -3.72
CA GLY A 66 -5.85 0.65 -2.93
C GLY A 66 -7.02 0.18 -3.81
N GLU A 67 -7.25 0.82 -4.93
CA GLU A 67 -8.28 0.42 -5.89
C GLU A 67 -7.97 -0.94 -6.51
N ALA A 68 -6.69 -1.19 -6.84
CA ALA A 68 -6.26 -2.48 -7.36
C ALA A 68 -6.49 -3.60 -6.33
N CYS A 69 -6.19 -3.33 -5.06
CA CYS A 69 -6.44 -4.28 -3.97
C CYS A 69 -7.94 -4.57 -3.83
N ALA A 70 -8.78 -3.54 -3.92
CA ALA A 70 -10.23 -3.69 -3.81
C ALA A 70 -10.78 -4.59 -4.93
N LEU A 71 -10.25 -4.44 -6.14
CA LEU A 71 -10.67 -5.28 -7.27
C LEU A 71 -10.32 -6.74 -7.02
N VAL A 72 -9.10 -7.01 -6.57
CA VAL A 72 -8.65 -8.38 -6.27
C VAL A 72 -9.47 -8.96 -5.12
N GLU A 73 -9.73 -8.18 -4.07
CA GLU A 73 -10.57 -8.62 -2.96
C GLU A 73 -11.96 -9.02 -3.44
N THR A 74 -12.60 -8.17 -4.24
CA THR A 74 -13.94 -8.41 -4.77
C THR A 74 -13.98 -9.71 -5.57
N ARG A 75 -12.97 -9.95 -6.41
CA ARG A 75 -12.88 -11.18 -7.19
C ARG A 75 -12.71 -12.41 -6.28
N GLY A 76 -11.89 -12.28 -5.24
CA GLY A 76 -11.64 -13.37 -4.29
C GLY A 76 -12.82 -13.67 -3.38
N ARG A 77 -13.70 -12.69 -3.13
CA ARG A 77 -14.89 -12.87 -2.30
C ARG A 77 -16.10 -13.37 -3.08
N SER A 78 -15.99 -13.50 -4.41
CA SER A 78 -17.11 -13.97 -5.21
C SER A 78 -17.41 -15.44 -4.90
N ASP A 79 -18.67 -15.85 -5.13
CA ASP A 79 -19.08 -17.25 -4.94
C ASP A 79 -18.44 -18.19 -5.94
N ARG A 80 -17.94 -17.64 -7.06
CA ARG A 80 -17.31 -18.43 -8.10
C ARG A 80 -15.88 -18.75 -7.70
N GLU A 81 -15.53 -20.02 -7.78
CA GLU A 81 -14.14 -20.44 -7.61
C GLU A 81 -13.32 -19.95 -8.79
N ILE A 82 -12.23 -19.27 -8.50
CA ILE A 82 -11.33 -18.72 -9.53
C ILE A 82 -10.28 -19.76 -9.87
N SER A 83 -10.07 -19.99 -11.16
CA SER A 83 -9.05 -20.94 -11.61
C SER A 83 -7.66 -20.48 -11.17
N ARG A 84 -6.73 -21.43 -11.06
CA ARG A 84 -5.35 -21.12 -10.70
C ARG A 84 -4.71 -20.14 -11.69
N VAL A 85 -5.00 -20.29 -12.98
CA VAL A 85 -4.44 -19.41 -14.01
C VAL A 85 -4.98 -17.99 -13.86
N GLU A 86 -6.27 -17.83 -13.64
CA GLU A 86 -6.87 -16.52 -13.41
C GLU A 86 -6.32 -15.90 -12.13
N ALA A 87 -6.23 -16.67 -11.04
CA ALA A 87 -5.65 -16.20 -9.78
C ALA A 87 -4.19 -15.78 -9.98
N ALA A 88 -3.40 -16.57 -10.68
CA ALA A 88 -2.00 -16.25 -10.95
C ALA A 88 -1.86 -14.91 -11.67
N THR A 89 -2.71 -14.65 -12.65
CA THR A 89 -2.71 -13.39 -13.40
C THR A 89 -3.09 -12.21 -12.50
N LEU A 90 -4.18 -12.36 -11.75
CA LEU A 90 -4.65 -11.31 -10.83
C LEU A 90 -3.59 -10.97 -9.78
N LEU A 91 -3.05 -11.99 -9.15
CA LEU A 91 -2.11 -11.81 -8.05
C LEU A 91 -0.75 -11.31 -8.51
N SER A 92 -0.30 -11.74 -9.70
CA SER A 92 0.94 -11.24 -10.30
C SER A 92 0.83 -9.74 -10.58
N SER A 93 -0.30 -9.31 -11.14
CA SER A 93 -0.55 -7.90 -11.39
C SER A 93 -0.57 -7.09 -10.10
N LEU A 94 -1.21 -7.62 -9.05
CA LEU A 94 -1.25 -6.93 -7.76
C LEU A 94 0.13 -6.86 -7.11
N LYS A 95 0.94 -7.91 -7.24
CA LYS A 95 2.33 -7.91 -6.74
C LYS A 95 3.17 -6.85 -7.44
N ASP A 96 2.98 -6.66 -8.75
CA ASP A 96 3.68 -5.61 -9.48
C ASP A 96 3.28 -4.23 -8.93
N GLY A 97 2.01 -4.03 -8.68
CA GLY A 97 1.51 -2.80 -8.06
C GLY A 97 2.08 -2.59 -6.66
N LEU A 98 2.18 -3.67 -5.88
CA LEU A 98 2.78 -3.62 -4.54
C LEU A 98 4.25 -3.20 -4.60
N ALA A 99 5.02 -3.75 -5.53
CA ALA A 99 6.42 -3.36 -5.71
C ALA A 99 6.54 -1.88 -6.05
N GLN A 100 5.67 -1.37 -6.91
CA GLN A 100 5.63 0.05 -7.25
C GLN A 100 5.24 0.91 -6.04
N ALA A 101 4.30 0.43 -5.23
CA ALA A 101 3.89 1.15 -4.01
C ALA A 101 5.04 1.21 -3.00
N ILE A 102 5.81 0.15 -2.87
CA ILE A 102 7.00 0.12 -1.99
C ILE A 102 8.04 1.11 -2.48
N GLU A 103 8.29 1.16 -3.79
CA GLU A 103 9.20 2.16 -4.38
C GLU A 103 8.70 3.58 -4.12
N ALA A 104 7.39 3.80 -4.27
CA ALA A 104 6.79 5.11 -4.01
C ALA A 104 6.95 5.50 -2.53
N CYS A 105 6.89 4.53 -1.60
CA CYS A 105 7.16 4.79 -0.19
C CYS A 105 8.60 5.25 0.03
N ALA A 106 9.56 4.59 -0.62
CA ALA A 106 10.97 4.97 -0.51
C ALA A 106 11.18 6.39 -1.04
N HIS A 107 10.55 6.72 -2.17
CA HIS A 107 10.63 8.06 -2.75
C HIS A 107 9.99 9.10 -1.83
N ALA A 108 8.82 8.80 -1.27
CA ALA A 108 8.13 9.70 -0.34
C ALA A 108 8.96 9.92 0.92
N SER A 109 9.57 8.86 1.46
CA SER A 109 10.45 8.95 2.62
C SER A 109 11.64 9.87 2.34
N TYR A 110 12.22 9.75 1.15
CA TYR A 110 13.30 10.63 0.71
C TYR A 110 12.83 12.09 0.65
N GLU A 111 11.65 12.34 0.07
CA GLU A 111 11.09 13.69 0.00
C GLU A 111 10.86 14.28 1.39
N LEU A 112 10.38 13.48 2.33
CA LEU A 112 10.16 13.91 3.72
C LEU A 112 11.47 14.25 4.42
N SER A 113 12.59 13.68 3.99
CA SER A 113 13.91 13.94 4.58
C SER A 113 14.54 15.24 4.10
N LYS A 114 13.98 15.86 3.05
CA LYS A 114 14.54 17.09 2.49
C LYS A 114 14.47 18.25 3.49
N PRO A 115 15.53 19.06 3.61
CA PRO A 115 15.59 20.15 4.60
C PRO A 115 14.42 21.13 4.51
N GLY A 116 13.88 21.39 3.31
CA GLY A 116 12.77 22.31 3.13
C GLY A 116 11.51 21.90 3.86
N LEU A 117 11.13 20.62 3.78
CA LEU A 117 9.94 20.09 4.45
C LEU A 117 10.12 20.07 5.96
N ARG A 118 11.26 19.58 6.44
CA ARG A 118 11.56 19.52 7.89
C ARG A 118 11.67 20.90 8.50
N ARG A 119 12.26 21.83 7.77
CA ARG A 119 12.38 23.22 8.21
C ARG A 119 11.03 23.89 8.33
N SER A 120 10.10 23.58 7.46
CA SER A 120 8.74 24.09 7.53
C SER A 120 8.03 23.61 8.79
N ASN A 121 8.21 22.34 9.18
CA ASN A 121 7.68 21.79 10.41
C ASN A 121 8.34 22.43 11.64
N ASP A 122 9.66 22.59 11.61
CA ASP A 122 10.44 23.16 12.71
C ASP A 122 10.04 24.60 12.98
N SER A 123 9.79 25.38 11.95
CA SER A 123 9.42 26.79 12.09
C SER A 123 8.03 26.99 12.72
N ASN A 124 7.21 25.96 12.76
CA ASN A 124 5.88 25.97 13.35
C ASN A 124 5.87 25.47 14.80
N SER A 125 7.00 25.03 15.28
CA SER A 125 7.10 24.46 16.63
C SER A 125 7.49 25.50 17.70
#